data_df394cfa4e0ca73479e2deea0f3b36f7
#
_entry.id   df394cfa4e0ca73479e2deea0f3b36f7
#
_cell.length_a   1.000
_cell.length_b   1.000
_cell.length_c   1.000
_cell.angle_alpha   90.00
_cell.angle_beta   90.00
_cell.angle_gamma   90.00
#
_symmetry.space_group_name_H-M   'P 1'
#
loop_
_entity.id
_entity.type
_entity.pdbx_description
1 polymer ?
#
loop_
_entity_poly.entity_id
_entity_poly.type
_entity_poly.pdbx_seq_one_letter_code
_entity_poly.pdbx_strand_id
1 'polypeptide(L)'
;MKKLEDYVVTIPDFPEPGIMFRDVTSVLQDADGLQLAINSLQDLLKDVEFDVLIGTESRGFIFGMPIAYNLHKPFVLVRKKGKLPRETVSKEYDLEYGKAVIEMHKDAIK
;
A
#
# COMPACT_ATOMS: atom_id res chain seq x y z
N MET A 1 -3.26 19.35 17.72
CA MET A 1 -3.45 18.67 16.44
C MET A 1 -3.21 17.17 16.60
N LYS A 2 -4.10 16.36 16.06
CA LYS A 2 -3.95 14.91 16.14
C LYS A 2 -2.79 14.41 15.29
N LYS A 3 -2.05 13.44 15.80
CA LYS A 3 -1.00 12.75 15.07
C LYS A 3 -1.60 11.55 14.36
N LEU A 4 -0.86 11.00 13.41
CA LEU A 4 -1.32 9.84 12.65
C LEU A 4 -1.70 8.66 13.56
N GLU A 5 -0.92 8.40 14.60
CA GLU A 5 -1.20 7.33 15.57
C GLU A 5 -2.56 7.48 16.25
N ASP A 6 -3.04 8.70 16.39
CA ASP A 6 -4.33 8.96 17.06
C ASP A 6 -5.52 8.44 16.25
N TYR A 7 -5.32 8.20 14.96
CA TYR A 7 -6.36 7.67 14.07
C TYR A 7 -6.31 6.16 13.93
N VAL A 8 -5.24 5.52 14.44
CA VAL A 8 -5.06 4.07 14.31
C VAL A 8 -5.63 3.38 15.54
N VAL A 9 -6.62 2.52 15.32
CA VAL A 9 -7.21 1.71 16.39
C VAL A 9 -6.37 0.45 16.58
N THR A 10 -6.07 0.12 17.83
CA THR A 10 -5.37 -1.12 18.16
C THR A 10 -6.39 -2.16 18.63
N ILE A 11 -6.38 -3.33 18.00
CA ILE A 11 -7.25 -4.43 18.35
C ILE A 11 -6.40 -5.51 19.01
N PRO A 12 -6.57 -5.74 20.34
CA PRO A 12 -5.78 -6.76 21.02
C PRO A 12 -6.23 -8.17 20.62
N ASP A 13 -5.29 -9.09 20.63
CA ASP A 13 -5.53 -10.50 20.37
C ASP A 13 -6.22 -10.79 19.02
N PHE A 14 -5.83 -10.06 18.00
CA PHE A 14 -6.36 -10.24 16.64
C PHE A 14 -5.21 -10.35 15.62
N PRO A 15 -5.28 -11.27 14.67
CA PRO A 15 -6.29 -12.34 14.51
C PRO A 15 -6.11 -13.49 15.50
N GLU A 16 -5.05 -13.48 16.28
CA GLU A 16 -4.73 -14.52 17.26
C GLU A 16 -4.34 -13.89 18.59
N PRO A 17 -4.50 -14.65 19.71
CA PRO A 17 -4.06 -14.17 21.02
C PRO A 17 -2.59 -13.76 21.02
N GLY A 18 -2.28 -12.66 21.68
CA GLY A 18 -0.93 -12.13 21.80
C GLY A 18 -0.54 -11.13 20.72
N ILE A 19 -1.38 -10.95 19.69
CA ILE A 19 -1.11 -10.00 18.60
C ILE A 19 -1.91 -8.72 18.84
N MET A 20 -1.18 -7.59 18.84
CA MET A 20 -1.79 -6.27 18.94
C MET A 20 -1.94 -5.74 17.51
N PHE A 21 -3.11 -5.93 16.92
CA PHE A 21 -3.39 -5.54 15.55
C PHE A 21 -3.64 -4.04 15.44
N ARG A 22 -2.92 -3.38 14.54
CA ARG A 22 -3.10 -1.96 14.26
C ARG A 22 -4.02 -1.82 13.05
N ASP A 23 -5.22 -1.30 13.29
CA ASP A 23 -6.24 -1.22 12.25
C ASP A 23 -6.10 0.06 11.43
N VAL A 24 -5.60 -0.09 10.20
CA VAL A 24 -5.42 1.02 9.27
C VAL A 24 -6.74 1.53 8.71
N THR A 25 -7.77 0.69 8.70
CA THR A 25 -9.07 1.10 8.15
C THR A 25 -9.67 2.25 8.94
N SER A 26 -9.36 2.37 10.23
CA SER A 26 -9.84 3.50 11.03
C SER A 26 -9.25 4.83 10.57
N VAL A 27 -8.05 4.81 10.01
CA VAL A 27 -7.43 5.99 9.39
C VAL A 27 -8.19 6.37 8.13
N LEU A 28 -8.53 5.37 7.31
CA LEU A 28 -9.23 5.60 6.03
C LEU A 28 -10.65 6.10 6.22
N GLN A 29 -11.29 5.73 7.33
CA GLN A 29 -12.67 6.09 7.62
C GLN A 29 -12.83 7.51 8.16
N ASP A 30 -11.73 8.17 8.49
CA ASP A 30 -11.73 9.54 8.99
C ASP A 30 -11.13 10.45 7.91
N ALA A 31 -11.86 11.47 7.50
CA ALA A 31 -11.41 12.36 6.43
C ALA A 31 -10.10 13.06 6.77
N ASP A 32 -9.94 13.50 8.00
CA ASP A 32 -8.71 14.15 8.43
C ASP A 32 -7.57 13.15 8.57
N GLY A 33 -7.86 11.95 9.06
CA GLY A 33 -6.89 10.87 9.19
C GLY A 33 -6.38 10.42 7.83
N LEU A 34 -7.27 10.24 6.87
CA LEU A 34 -6.91 9.87 5.50
C LEU A 34 -6.01 10.93 4.87
N GLN A 35 -6.40 12.20 4.98
CA GLN A 35 -5.62 13.29 4.41
C GLN A 35 -4.24 13.37 5.07
N LEU A 36 -4.18 13.23 6.39
CA LEU A 36 -2.92 13.24 7.11
C LEU A 36 -2.01 12.09 6.67
N ALA A 37 -2.55 10.89 6.51
CA ALA A 37 -1.77 9.72 6.07
C ALA A 37 -1.19 9.93 4.68
N ILE A 38 -2.00 10.36 3.71
CA ILE A 38 -1.55 10.58 2.34
C ILE A 38 -0.51 11.70 2.29
N ASN A 39 -0.79 12.82 2.97
CA ASN A 39 0.13 13.96 2.97
C ASN A 39 1.46 13.61 3.64
N SER A 40 1.43 12.84 4.73
CA SER A 40 2.65 12.43 5.43
C SER A 40 3.53 11.53 4.57
N LEU A 41 2.92 10.56 3.88
CA LEU A 41 3.65 9.68 2.98
C LEU A 41 4.21 10.45 1.78
N GLN A 42 3.40 11.33 1.20
CA GLN A 42 3.83 12.14 0.07
C GLN A 42 4.98 13.06 0.45
N ASP A 43 4.94 13.61 1.65
CA ASP A 43 5.98 14.50 2.15
C ASP A 43 7.33 13.79 2.28
N LEU A 44 7.33 12.50 2.59
CA LEU A 44 8.55 11.70 2.62
C LEU A 44 9.21 11.58 1.25
N LEU A 45 8.45 11.78 0.18
CA LEU A 45 8.93 11.67 -1.19
C LEU A 45 9.30 12.99 -1.84
N LYS A 46 9.14 14.10 -1.13
CA LYS A 46 9.30 15.44 -1.73
C LYS A 46 10.68 15.70 -2.34
N ASP A 47 11.72 15.08 -1.79
CA ASP A 47 13.09 15.24 -2.27
C ASP A 47 13.60 14.02 -3.04
N VAL A 48 12.70 13.09 -3.37
CA VAL A 48 13.03 11.87 -4.09
C VAL A 48 12.64 12.01 -5.56
N GLU A 49 13.60 11.81 -6.45
CA GLU A 49 13.31 11.78 -7.89
C GLU A 49 12.93 10.36 -8.29
N PHE A 50 11.79 10.21 -8.96
CA PHE A 50 11.35 8.91 -9.45
C PHE A 50 10.41 9.10 -10.63
N ASP A 51 10.29 8.07 -11.47
CA ASP A 51 9.49 8.11 -12.69
C ASP A 51 8.14 7.40 -12.55
N VAL A 52 8.06 6.45 -11.63
CA VAL A 52 6.87 5.62 -11.47
C VAL A 52 6.71 5.25 -10.00
N LEU A 53 5.45 5.14 -9.56
CA LEU A 53 5.14 4.70 -8.21
C LEU A 53 4.48 3.32 -8.31
N ILE A 54 4.96 2.39 -7.49
CA ILE A 54 4.48 1.00 -7.49
C ILE A 54 3.78 0.72 -6.17
N GLY A 55 2.63 0.10 -6.26
CA GLY A 55 1.92 -0.34 -5.06
C GLY A 55 1.54 -1.81 -5.15
N THR A 56 1.69 -2.51 -4.03
CA THR A 56 1.30 -3.92 -3.94
C THR A 56 -0.14 -4.03 -3.42
N GLU A 57 -0.84 -5.03 -3.91
CA GLU A 57 -2.22 -5.34 -3.52
C GLU A 57 -2.28 -5.62 -2.01
N SER A 58 -3.22 -5.07 -1.27
CA SER A 58 -4.18 -4.07 -1.76
C SER A 58 -3.99 -2.73 -1.06
N ARG A 59 -3.37 -2.72 0.13
CA ARG A 59 -3.13 -1.49 0.89
C ARG A 59 -2.21 -0.53 0.16
N GLY A 60 -1.23 -1.06 -0.59
CA GLY A 60 -0.36 -0.26 -1.42
C GLY A 60 -1.10 0.54 -2.47
N PHE A 61 -2.22 0.01 -2.98
CA PHE A 61 -3.06 0.72 -3.94
C PHE A 61 -3.74 1.91 -3.29
N ILE A 62 -4.26 1.71 -2.08
CA ILE A 62 -5.01 2.74 -1.35
C ILE A 62 -4.16 3.97 -1.10
N PHE A 63 -2.92 3.78 -0.66
CA PHE A 63 -2.02 4.88 -0.35
C PHE A 63 -1.24 5.37 -1.57
N GLY A 64 -0.84 4.45 -2.45
CA GLY A 64 -0.01 4.78 -3.60
C GLY A 64 -0.76 5.56 -4.67
N MET A 65 -2.02 5.19 -4.96
CA MET A 65 -2.79 5.82 -6.02
C MET A 65 -3.00 7.33 -5.80
N PRO A 66 -3.44 7.78 -4.60
CA PRO A 66 -3.60 9.21 -4.36
C PRO A 66 -2.29 9.98 -4.48
N ILE A 67 -1.17 9.40 -4.03
CA ILE A 67 0.13 10.04 -4.11
C ILE A 67 0.57 10.19 -5.56
N ALA A 68 0.44 9.12 -6.35
CA ALA A 68 0.78 9.15 -7.77
C ALA A 68 -0.04 10.20 -8.50
N TYR A 69 -1.34 10.25 -8.21
CA TYR A 69 -2.24 11.24 -8.78
C TYR A 69 -1.77 12.67 -8.45
N ASN A 70 -1.49 12.93 -7.16
CA ASN A 70 -1.08 14.26 -6.71
C ASN A 70 0.24 14.70 -7.32
N LEU A 71 1.16 13.76 -7.54
CA LEU A 71 2.49 14.06 -8.07
C LEU A 71 2.57 13.95 -9.59
N HIS A 72 1.47 13.63 -10.24
CA HIS A 72 1.38 13.44 -11.68
C HIS A 72 2.38 12.37 -12.16
N LYS A 73 2.37 11.23 -11.50
CA LYS A 73 3.21 10.07 -11.82
C LYS A 73 2.34 8.87 -12.17
N PRO A 74 2.80 8.00 -13.07
CA PRO A 74 2.07 6.75 -13.31
C PRO A 74 2.16 5.83 -12.11
N PHE A 75 1.13 5.00 -11.96
CA PHE A 75 1.04 4.03 -10.89
C PHE A 75 1.02 2.62 -11.46
N VAL A 76 1.91 1.76 -10.98
CA VAL A 76 2.03 0.38 -11.42
C VAL A 76 1.50 -0.55 -10.34
N LEU A 77 0.62 -1.46 -10.75
CA LEU A 77 0.02 -2.44 -9.86
C LEU A 77 0.89 -3.69 -9.76
N VAL A 78 1.19 -4.10 -8.53
CA VAL A 78 1.75 -5.42 -8.25
C VAL A 78 0.65 -6.19 -7.55
N ARG A 79 0.19 -7.28 -8.16
CA ARG A 79 -0.98 -8.02 -7.68
C ARG A 79 -0.65 -9.48 -7.44
N LYS A 80 -1.57 -10.17 -6.77
CA LYS A 80 -1.47 -11.61 -6.56
C LYS A 80 -1.64 -12.32 -7.89
N LYS A 81 -1.06 -13.52 -7.98
CA LYS A 81 -1.08 -14.32 -9.19
C LYS A 81 -2.49 -14.45 -9.77
N GLY A 82 -2.60 -14.27 -11.07
CA GLY A 82 -3.85 -14.44 -11.80
C GLY A 82 -4.77 -13.22 -11.84
N LYS A 83 -4.37 -12.10 -11.27
CA LYS A 83 -5.21 -10.91 -11.22
C LYS A 83 -4.98 -9.94 -12.37
N LEU A 84 -3.86 -10.03 -13.05
CA LEU A 84 -3.51 -9.12 -14.15
C LEU A 84 -3.80 -9.76 -15.51
N PRO A 85 -4.40 -8.99 -16.45
CA PRO A 85 -4.89 -9.55 -17.70
C PRO A 85 -3.85 -9.70 -18.82
N ARG A 86 -2.73 -8.99 -18.73
CA ARG A 86 -1.71 -9.04 -19.78
C ARG A 86 -0.50 -9.84 -19.31
N GLU A 87 0.49 -10.00 -20.19
CA GLU A 87 1.71 -10.72 -19.85
C GLU A 87 2.40 -10.11 -18.63
N THR A 88 2.81 -10.97 -17.70
CA THR A 88 3.38 -10.55 -16.41
C THR A 88 4.76 -11.11 -16.18
N VAL A 89 5.51 -10.43 -15.29
CA VAL A 89 6.67 -11.00 -14.61
C VAL A 89 6.25 -11.27 -13.18
N SER A 90 6.75 -12.33 -12.59
CA SER A 90 6.31 -12.77 -11.27
C SER A 90 7.47 -13.10 -10.33
N LYS A 91 7.17 -13.04 -9.03
CA LYS A 91 8.12 -13.40 -7.98
C LYS A 91 7.39 -14.20 -6.91
N GLU A 92 7.91 -15.39 -6.60
CA GLU A 92 7.42 -16.19 -5.49
C GLU A 92 8.16 -15.76 -4.22
N TYR A 93 7.43 -15.72 -3.11
CA TYR A 93 8.03 -15.40 -1.82
C TYR A 93 7.40 -16.24 -0.72
N ASP A 94 8.16 -16.45 0.36
CA ASP A 94 7.74 -17.28 1.48
C ASP A 94 6.93 -16.48 2.48
N LEU A 95 5.86 -17.11 2.98
CA LEU A 95 5.07 -16.64 4.12
C LEU A 95 5.35 -17.58 5.29
N GLU A 96 4.94 -17.18 6.49
CA GLU A 96 5.08 -18.03 7.68
C GLU A 96 4.39 -19.37 7.54
N TYR A 97 3.31 -19.44 6.74
CA TYR A 97 2.47 -20.61 6.58
C TYR A 97 2.23 -20.98 5.11
N GLY A 98 3.19 -20.68 4.25
CA GLY A 98 3.09 -21.04 2.84
C GLY A 98 3.88 -20.13 1.94
N LYS A 99 3.50 -20.11 0.67
CA LYS A 99 4.12 -19.29 -0.34
C LYS A 99 3.08 -18.46 -1.07
N ALA A 100 3.49 -17.31 -1.55
CA ALA A 100 2.65 -16.46 -2.37
C ALA A 100 3.42 -15.99 -3.60
N VAL A 101 2.68 -15.65 -4.66
CA VAL A 101 3.27 -15.15 -5.91
C VAL A 101 2.64 -13.81 -6.21
N ILE A 102 3.49 -12.81 -6.46
CA ILE A 102 3.05 -11.50 -6.92
C ILE A 102 3.46 -11.30 -8.36
N GLU A 103 2.69 -10.50 -9.08
CA GLU A 103 2.89 -10.28 -10.50
C GLU A 103 2.77 -8.80 -10.85
N MET A 104 3.49 -8.39 -11.87
CA MET A 104 3.43 -7.05 -12.45
C MET A 104 3.39 -7.22 -13.96
N HIS A 105 2.67 -6.35 -14.68
CA HIS A 105 2.70 -6.40 -16.14
C HIS A 105 4.13 -6.27 -16.65
N LYS A 106 4.48 -7.09 -17.61
CA LYS A 106 5.83 -7.12 -18.18
C LYS A 106 6.22 -5.78 -18.81
N ASP A 107 5.25 -5.07 -19.37
CA ASP A 107 5.47 -3.79 -20.04
C ASP A 107 5.28 -2.57 -19.13
N ALA A 108 5.07 -2.79 -17.82
CA ALA A 108 4.73 -1.69 -16.89
C ALA A 108 5.87 -0.69 -16.73
N ILE A 109 7.10 -1.15 -16.79
CA ILE A 109 8.29 -0.29 -16.67
C ILE A 109 9.06 -0.35 -17.97
N LYS A 110 9.30 0.82 -18.52
CA LYS A 110 9.98 0.96 -19.80
C LYS A 110 11.46 1.29 -19.65
#